data_3fbc8f565067f441a2f12cb777e64f37
#
_entry.id   3fbc8f565067f441a2f12cb777e64f37
#
_cell.length_a   1.000
_cell.length_b   1.000
_cell.length_c   1.000
_cell.angle_alpha   90.00
_cell.angle_beta   90.00
_cell.angle_gamma   90.00
#
_symmetry.space_group_name_H-M   'P 1'
#
loop_
_entity.id
_entity.type
_entity.pdbx_description
1 polymer ?
#
loop_
_entity_poly.entity_id
_entity_poly.type
_entity_poly.pdbx_seq_one_letter_code
_entity_poly.pdbx_strand_id
1 'polypeptide(L)'
;MRVWSLYVPNGRSLDDPHYAYKLHWLEELKKSTAAELSANPDLPLALVGDFNIIPFDADNGDPDIVEGVSTHVSPQERQAFFAFGDAGVTDVVRPLLPEGYTYWDYQRLKFPRNEGIRIDFILGSKTLAEAVTGASIHREERKGEQPSDHVPVVVEFDLGGADEDDDDLPMIFS
;
A
#
# COMPACT_ATOMS: atom_id res chain seq x y z
N MET A 1 -10.46 1.16 14.51
CA MET A 1 -9.47 0.90 13.45
C MET A 1 -8.20 1.73 13.69
N ARG A 2 -7.02 1.21 13.37
CA ARG A 2 -5.74 1.94 13.40
C ARG A 2 -5.15 1.98 11.98
N VAL A 3 -4.66 3.15 11.57
CA VAL A 3 -4.03 3.35 10.26
C VAL A 3 -2.61 3.90 10.45
N TRP A 4 -1.63 3.25 9.84
CA TRP A 4 -0.26 3.76 9.73
C TRP A 4 -0.02 4.21 8.29
N SER A 5 0.11 5.51 8.10
CA SER A 5 0.47 6.11 6.81
C SER A 5 1.99 6.08 6.64
N LEU A 6 2.46 5.48 5.56
CA LEU A 6 3.85 5.13 5.34
C LEU A 6 4.39 5.75 4.05
N TYR A 7 5.68 6.07 4.08
CA TYR A 7 6.50 6.28 2.90
C TYR A 7 7.80 5.50 3.09
N VAL A 8 7.90 4.34 2.45
CA VAL A 8 9.09 3.50 2.54
C VAL A 8 10.22 4.15 1.74
N PRO A 9 11.46 4.23 2.28
CA PRO A 9 12.59 4.79 1.55
C PRO A 9 12.78 4.16 0.16
N ASN A 10 13.05 4.98 -0.85
CA ASN A 10 13.20 4.52 -2.23
C ASN A 10 14.36 3.53 -2.43
N GLY A 11 15.48 3.70 -1.72
CA GLY A 11 16.67 2.85 -1.85
C GLY A 11 17.68 3.34 -2.89
N ARG A 12 17.28 4.18 -3.85
CA ARG A 12 18.10 4.81 -4.92
C ARG A 12 18.71 3.81 -5.89
N SER A 13 19.70 3.01 -5.46
CA SER A 13 20.30 1.94 -6.23
C SER A 13 20.77 0.81 -5.30
N LEU A 14 21.00 -0.37 -5.84
CA LEU A 14 21.40 -1.55 -5.04
C LEU A 14 22.72 -1.35 -4.29
N ASP A 15 23.62 -0.51 -4.81
CA ASP A 15 24.92 -0.18 -4.20
C ASP A 15 24.88 1.05 -3.29
N ASP A 16 23.75 1.77 -3.21
CA ASP A 16 23.61 2.96 -2.37
C ASP A 16 23.37 2.55 -0.90
N PRO A 17 23.98 3.22 0.09
CA PRO A 17 23.67 2.98 1.51
C PRO A 17 22.21 3.11 1.86
N HIS A 18 21.41 3.88 1.11
CA HIS A 18 19.97 4.01 1.28
C HIS A 18 19.22 2.70 1.01
N TYR A 19 19.77 1.80 0.20
CA TYR A 19 19.18 0.49 -0.01
C TYR A 19 19.23 -0.37 1.27
N ALA A 20 20.37 -0.42 1.94
CA ALA A 20 20.49 -1.10 3.23
C ALA A 20 19.59 -0.46 4.30
N TYR A 21 19.51 0.88 4.31
CA TYR A 21 18.59 1.62 5.18
C TYR A 21 17.13 1.26 4.90
N LYS A 22 16.71 1.16 3.64
CA LYS A 22 15.36 0.72 3.24
C LYS A 22 15.03 -0.67 3.80
N LEU A 23 15.92 -1.65 3.62
CA LEU A 23 15.70 -3.01 4.12
C LEU A 23 15.61 -3.05 5.65
N HIS A 24 16.48 -2.30 6.34
CA HIS A 24 16.41 -2.18 7.80
C HIS A 24 15.09 -1.52 8.25
N TRP A 25 14.65 -0.47 7.57
CA TRP A 25 13.39 0.23 7.86
C TRP A 25 12.19 -0.71 7.73
N LEU A 26 12.14 -1.53 6.67
CA LEU A 26 11.10 -2.54 6.46
C LEU A 26 11.10 -3.61 7.56
N GLU A 27 12.27 -4.06 8.00
CA GLU A 27 12.39 -5.01 9.10
C GLU A 27 11.87 -4.44 10.42
N GLU A 28 12.17 -3.17 10.73
CA GLU A 28 11.66 -2.51 11.95
C GLU A 28 10.14 -2.26 11.87
N LEU A 29 9.61 -1.90 10.70
CA LEU A 29 8.16 -1.81 10.49
C LEU A 29 7.48 -3.16 10.70
N LYS A 30 8.03 -4.24 10.14
CA LYS A 30 7.53 -5.61 10.32
C LYS A 30 7.48 -6.01 11.79
N LYS A 31 8.57 -5.77 12.55
CA LYS A 31 8.63 -6.03 13.99
C LYS A 31 7.56 -5.25 14.76
N SER A 32 7.41 -3.97 14.45
CA SER A 32 6.40 -3.10 15.08
C SER A 32 4.99 -3.59 14.80
N THR A 33 4.73 -4.02 13.55
CA THR A 33 3.44 -4.60 13.13
C THR A 33 3.14 -5.88 13.91
N ALA A 34 4.10 -6.81 13.97
CA ALA A 34 3.95 -8.06 14.70
C ALA A 34 3.72 -7.84 16.20
N ALA A 35 4.44 -6.90 16.82
CA ALA A 35 4.27 -6.54 18.23
C ALA A 35 2.88 -5.95 18.50
N GLU A 36 2.40 -5.07 17.64
CA GLU A 36 1.07 -4.46 17.76
C GLU A 36 -0.05 -5.51 17.67
N LEU A 37 0.01 -6.40 16.67
CA LEU A 37 -1.00 -7.44 16.49
C LEU A 37 -0.88 -8.57 17.51
N SER A 38 0.31 -8.82 18.05
CA SER A 38 0.48 -9.75 19.18
C SER A 38 -0.18 -9.22 20.47
N ALA A 39 -0.09 -7.90 20.70
CA ALA A 39 -0.73 -7.25 21.85
C ALA A 39 -2.26 -7.10 21.65
N ASN A 40 -2.71 -6.95 20.43
CA ASN A 40 -4.10 -6.70 20.06
C ASN A 40 -4.48 -7.55 18.84
N PRO A 41 -4.75 -8.87 18.99
CA PRO A 41 -4.96 -9.80 17.86
C PRO A 41 -6.15 -9.45 16.95
N ASP A 42 -7.19 -8.83 17.50
CA ASP A 42 -8.42 -8.47 16.78
C ASP A 42 -8.40 -7.01 16.27
N LEU A 43 -7.27 -6.31 16.39
CA LEU A 43 -7.16 -4.92 15.95
C LEU A 43 -7.31 -4.81 14.44
N PRO A 44 -8.31 -4.07 13.91
CA PRO A 44 -8.33 -3.66 12.51
C PRO A 44 -7.18 -2.67 12.27
N LEU A 45 -6.04 -3.17 11.77
CA LEU A 45 -4.83 -2.40 11.47
C LEU A 45 -4.64 -2.33 9.96
N ALA A 46 -4.37 -1.13 9.45
CA ALA A 46 -3.96 -0.87 8.06
C ALA A 46 -2.58 -0.21 8.01
N LEU A 47 -1.68 -0.76 7.19
CA LEU A 47 -0.45 -0.11 6.75
C LEU A 47 -0.71 0.41 5.33
N VAL A 48 -0.67 1.73 5.12
CA VAL A 48 -1.07 2.35 3.85
C VAL A 48 0.01 3.29 3.32
N GLY A 49 0.27 3.25 2.01
CA GLY A 49 1.18 4.19 1.37
C GLY A 49 2.07 3.59 0.30
N ASP A 50 3.10 4.35 -0.06
CA ASP A 50 4.12 3.95 -1.02
C ASP A 50 5.17 3.05 -0.33
N PHE A 51 5.19 1.78 -0.74
CA PHE A 51 6.17 0.80 -0.25
C PHE A 51 7.47 0.82 -1.06
N ASN A 52 7.50 1.52 -2.20
CA ASN A 52 8.65 1.54 -3.09
C ASN A 52 9.17 0.13 -3.46
N ILE A 53 8.30 -0.87 -3.48
CA ILE A 53 8.60 -2.27 -3.84
C ILE A 53 7.58 -2.76 -4.87
N ILE A 54 8.06 -3.52 -5.84
CA ILE A 54 7.28 -4.22 -6.86
C ILE A 54 7.30 -5.71 -6.49
N PRO A 55 6.27 -6.23 -5.80
CA PRO A 55 6.31 -7.59 -5.25
C PRO A 55 6.20 -8.68 -6.31
N PHE A 56 5.45 -8.45 -7.38
CA PHE A 56 5.22 -9.43 -8.45
C PHE A 56 5.65 -8.86 -9.81
N ASP A 57 6.01 -9.72 -10.75
CA ASP A 57 6.37 -9.31 -12.11
C ASP A 57 5.22 -8.61 -12.83
N ALA A 58 3.97 -9.01 -12.55
CA ALA A 58 2.77 -8.37 -13.07
C ALA A 58 2.58 -6.91 -12.59
N ASP A 59 3.25 -6.52 -11.51
CA ASP A 59 3.24 -5.15 -10.97
C ASP A 59 4.25 -4.23 -11.68
N ASN A 60 5.08 -4.77 -12.57
CA ASN A 60 6.09 -4.05 -13.34
C ASN A 60 5.71 -3.96 -14.82
N GLY A 61 5.17 -2.82 -15.23
CA GLY A 61 4.97 -2.47 -16.65
C GLY A 61 6.04 -1.55 -17.21
N ASP A 62 7.03 -1.17 -16.40
CA ASP A 62 8.12 -0.29 -16.82
C ASP A 62 9.34 -1.10 -17.28
N PRO A 63 9.67 -1.09 -18.60
CA PRO A 63 10.80 -1.86 -19.13
C PRO A 63 12.17 -1.36 -18.67
N ASP A 64 12.25 -0.16 -18.10
CA ASP A 64 13.50 0.40 -17.58
C ASP A 64 13.81 -0.12 -16.15
N ILE A 65 12.85 -0.76 -15.49
CA ILE A 65 13.02 -1.36 -14.16
C ILE A 65 13.33 -2.85 -14.31
N VAL A 66 14.57 -3.22 -14.02
CA VAL A 66 15.11 -4.57 -14.28
C VAL A 66 15.61 -5.20 -12.99
N GLU A 67 15.20 -6.47 -12.73
CA GLU A 67 15.68 -7.23 -11.58
C GLU A 67 17.22 -7.40 -11.63
N GLY A 68 17.86 -7.27 -10.46
CA GLY A 68 19.33 -7.33 -10.33
C GLY A 68 20.06 -6.04 -10.73
N VAL A 69 19.34 -5.03 -11.25
CA VAL A 69 19.88 -3.72 -11.64
C VAL A 69 19.21 -2.60 -10.87
N SER A 70 17.87 -2.62 -10.87
CA SER A 70 17.05 -1.57 -10.27
C SER A 70 16.66 -1.92 -8.83
N THR A 71 16.56 -0.91 -7.96
CA THR A 71 15.79 -1.00 -6.72
C THR A 71 14.30 -1.22 -7.05
N HIS A 72 13.46 -1.54 -6.07
CA HIS A 72 12.04 -1.90 -6.15
C HIS A 72 11.78 -3.36 -6.53
N VAL A 73 12.65 -4.02 -7.29
CA VAL A 73 12.45 -5.38 -7.83
C VAL A 73 13.49 -6.40 -7.35
N SER A 74 14.36 -6.02 -6.42
CA SER A 74 15.38 -6.96 -5.92
C SER A 74 14.75 -8.11 -5.13
N PRO A 75 15.36 -9.31 -5.12
CA PRO A 75 14.87 -10.42 -4.32
C PRO A 75 14.73 -10.09 -2.82
N GLN A 76 15.63 -9.27 -2.28
CA GLN A 76 15.61 -8.85 -0.87
C GLN A 76 14.41 -7.93 -0.58
N GLU A 77 14.07 -7.00 -1.47
CA GLU A 77 12.90 -6.14 -1.32
C GLU A 77 11.60 -6.94 -1.38
N ARG A 78 11.48 -7.85 -2.36
CA ARG A 78 10.33 -8.75 -2.47
C ARG A 78 10.19 -9.64 -1.23
N GLN A 79 11.28 -10.21 -0.74
CA GLN A 79 11.29 -10.99 0.49
C GLN A 79 10.83 -10.17 1.69
N ALA A 80 11.32 -8.92 1.83
CA ALA A 80 10.89 -8.01 2.88
C ALA A 80 9.41 -7.68 2.81
N PHE A 81 8.85 -7.50 1.61
CA PHE A 81 7.42 -7.28 1.40
C PHE A 81 6.59 -8.50 1.82
N PHE A 82 6.94 -9.69 1.34
CA PHE A 82 6.20 -10.91 1.70
C PHE A 82 6.30 -11.27 3.18
N ALA A 83 7.37 -10.89 3.86
CA ALA A 83 7.53 -11.11 5.30
C ALA A 83 6.52 -10.35 6.17
N PHE A 84 5.78 -9.38 5.62
CA PHE A 84 4.64 -8.77 6.32
C PHE A 84 3.49 -9.76 6.56
N GLY A 85 3.37 -10.81 5.74
CA GLY A 85 2.44 -11.92 5.99
C GLY A 85 2.71 -12.62 7.32
N ASP A 86 3.99 -12.83 7.67
CA ASP A 86 4.39 -13.40 8.96
C ASP A 86 4.10 -12.46 10.13
N ALA A 87 4.02 -11.16 9.88
CA ALA A 87 3.63 -10.15 10.86
C ALA A 87 2.11 -10.00 11.02
N GLY A 88 1.31 -10.75 10.24
CA GLY A 88 -0.15 -10.81 10.36
C GLY A 88 -0.91 -9.81 9.50
N VAL A 89 -0.30 -9.22 8.46
CA VAL A 89 -0.98 -8.33 7.51
C VAL A 89 -0.82 -8.81 6.07
N THR A 90 -1.83 -8.57 5.23
CA THR A 90 -1.86 -8.98 3.82
C THR A 90 -2.35 -7.85 2.92
N ASP A 91 -1.99 -7.86 1.63
CA ASP A 91 -2.54 -6.92 0.64
C ASP A 91 -4.05 -7.13 0.50
N VAL A 92 -4.83 -6.17 0.96
CA VAL A 92 -6.31 -6.25 0.96
C VAL A 92 -6.93 -5.76 -0.35
N VAL A 93 -6.14 -5.14 -1.22
CA VAL A 93 -6.59 -4.64 -2.53
C VAL A 93 -6.53 -5.73 -3.60
N ARG A 94 -5.44 -6.50 -3.61
CA ARG A 94 -5.14 -7.48 -4.67
C ARG A 94 -6.21 -8.57 -4.88
N PRO A 95 -6.88 -9.10 -3.83
CA PRO A 95 -7.96 -10.08 -4.04
C PRO A 95 -9.11 -9.55 -4.90
N LEU A 96 -9.38 -8.25 -4.87
CA LEU A 96 -10.43 -7.57 -5.63
C LEU A 96 -9.91 -6.99 -6.96
N LEU A 97 -8.67 -6.51 -6.96
CA LEU A 97 -8.00 -5.88 -8.10
C LEU A 97 -6.63 -6.53 -8.31
N PRO A 98 -6.57 -7.70 -8.97
CA PRO A 98 -5.32 -8.43 -9.17
C PRO A 98 -4.31 -7.65 -10.03
N GLU A 99 -4.80 -6.80 -10.93
CA GLU A 99 -4.00 -5.98 -11.85
C GLU A 99 -4.23 -4.48 -11.60
N GLY A 100 -3.28 -3.66 -12.04
CA GLY A 100 -3.36 -2.20 -11.99
C GLY A 100 -2.10 -1.58 -11.42
N TYR A 101 -1.63 -0.53 -12.09
CA TYR A 101 -0.49 0.26 -11.63
C TYR A 101 -0.97 1.45 -10.79
N THR A 102 -0.09 1.92 -9.90
CA THR A 102 -0.38 3.05 -9.01
C THR A 102 0.54 4.24 -9.25
N TYR A 103 1.63 4.05 -9.99
CA TYR A 103 2.65 5.04 -10.29
C TYR A 103 3.08 5.01 -11.76
N TRP A 104 3.34 6.20 -12.35
CA TRP A 104 3.97 6.39 -13.66
C TRP A 104 4.89 7.60 -13.61
N ASP A 105 6.18 7.41 -13.88
CA ASP A 105 7.14 8.52 -13.99
C ASP A 105 6.63 9.58 -14.97
N TYR A 106 6.86 10.84 -14.64
CA TYR A 106 6.53 11.98 -15.53
C TYR A 106 7.31 11.97 -16.84
N GLN A 107 8.48 11.34 -16.83
CA GLN A 107 9.38 11.33 -17.96
C GLN A 107 8.98 10.28 -19.01
N ARG A 108 9.51 10.45 -20.24
CA ARG A 108 9.45 9.45 -21.33
C ARG A 108 8.05 8.99 -21.69
N LEU A 109 7.00 9.79 -21.45
CA LEU A 109 5.63 9.45 -21.77
C LEU A 109 5.17 8.11 -21.14
N LYS A 110 5.63 7.77 -19.94
CA LYS A 110 5.33 6.50 -19.27
C LYS A 110 3.81 6.29 -19.12
N PHE A 111 3.06 7.31 -18.68
CA PHE A 111 1.62 7.19 -18.49
C PHE A 111 0.84 6.92 -19.80
N PRO A 112 1.05 7.69 -20.93
CA PRO A 112 0.39 7.37 -22.20
C PRO A 112 0.71 5.97 -22.74
N ARG A 113 1.93 5.46 -22.52
CA ARG A 113 2.34 4.11 -22.94
C ARG A 113 1.91 3.01 -21.96
N ASN A 114 1.29 3.41 -20.84
CA ASN A 114 0.92 2.52 -19.75
C ASN A 114 2.10 1.73 -19.16
N GLU A 115 3.30 2.31 -19.19
CA GLU A 115 4.50 1.79 -18.55
C GLU A 115 4.53 2.23 -17.09
N GLY A 116 3.65 1.67 -16.29
CA GLY A 116 3.49 1.97 -14.86
C GLY A 116 3.96 0.84 -13.96
N ILE A 117 3.98 1.13 -12.68
CA ILE A 117 4.30 0.14 -11.64
C ILE A 117 3.29 0.23 -10.49
N ARG A 118 3.13 -0.88 -9.76
CA ARG A 118 2.31 -0.91 -8.54
C ARG A 118 3.22 -0.96 -7.33
N ILE A 119 3.27 0.16 -6.60
CA ILE A 119 4.11 0.36 -5.42
C ILE A 119 3.36 0.91 -4.22
N ASP A 120 2.10 1.32 -4.40
CA ASP A 120 1.22 1.77 -3.34
C ASP A 120 0.31 0.62 -2.90
N PHE A 121 0.30 0.34 -1.60
CA PHE A 121 -0.41 -0.80 -1.03
C PHE A 121 -1.20 -0.40 0.21
N ILE A 122 -2.22 -1.21 0.49
CA ILE A 122 -2.94 -1.25 1.76
C ILE A 122 -2.79 -2.67 2.30
N LEU A 123 -1.91 -2.84 3.29
CA LEU A 123 -1.76 -4.11 3.99
C LEU A 123 -2.64 -4.08 5.24
N GLY A 124 -3.59 -5.00 5.33
CA GLY A 124 -4.54 -5.09 6.43
C GLY A 124 -4.31 -6.31 7.33
N SER A 125 -4.57 -6.14 8.64
CA SER A 125 -4.69 -7.27 9.55
C SER A 125 -5.83 -8.20 9.13
N LYS A 126 -5.87 -9.42 9.69
CA LYS A 126 -6.94 -10.37 9.39
C LYS A 126 -8.32 -9.77 9.57
N THR A 127 -8.58 -9.12 10.71
CA THR A 127 -9.87 -8.46 11.00
C THR A 127 -10.24 -7.43 9.96
N LEU A 128 -9.26 -6.64 9.49
CA LEU A 128 -9.50 -5.65 8.44
C LEU A 128 -9.73 -6.32 7.09
N ALA A 129 -8.95 -7.33 6.73
CA ALA A 129 -9.08 -8.06 5.46
C ALA A 129 -10.45 -8.74 5.32
N GLU A 130 -10.99 -9.29 6.41
CA GLU A 130 -12.32 -9.90 6.45
C GLU A 130 -13.47 -8.88 6.30
N ALA A 131 -13.22 -7.60 6.61
CA ALA A 131 -14.19 -6.51 6.53
C ALA A 131 -14.21 -5.78 5.18
N VAL A 132 -13.30 -6.11 4.24
CA VAL A 132 -13.22 -5.43 2.93
C VAL A 132 -14.46 -5.70 2.10
N THR A 133 -15.10 -4.64 1.60
CA THR A 133 -16.30 -4.70 0.74
C THR A 133 -16.04 -4.21 -0.68
N GLY A 134 -15.01 -3.39 -0.87
CA GLY A 134 -14.68 -2.83 -2.18
C GLY A 134 -13.25 -2.31 -2.26
N ALA A 135 -12.71 -2.23 -3.48
CA ALA A 135 -11.43 -1.59 -3.76
C ALA A 135 -11.45 -0.91 -5.13
N SER A 136 -10.68 0.18 -5.30
CA SER A 136 -10.48 0.83 -6.59
C SER A 136 -9.10 1.49 -6.69
N ILE A 137 -8.60 1.59 -7.94
CA ILE A 137 -7.40 2.35 -8.31
C ILE A 137 -7.84 3.45 -9.29
N HIS A 138 -7.70 4.70 -8.88
CA HIS A 138 -8.24 5.84 -9.62
C HIS A 138 -7.25 6.35 -10.67
N ARG A 139 -6.95 5.52 -11.68
CA ARG A 139 -5.99 5.82 -12.77
C ARG A 139 -6.30 7.14 -13.48
N GLU A 140 -7.56 7.53 -13.61
CA GLU A 140 -8.00 8.73 -14.33
C GLU A 140 -7.52 10.03 -13.69
N GLU A 141 -7.17 10.02 -12.39
CA GLU A 141 -6.57 11.17 -11.68
C GLU A 141 -5.23 11.61 -12.30
N ARG A 142 -4.53 10.72 -13.01
CA ARG A 142 -3.32 11.06 -13.78
C ARG A 142 -3.60 11.94 -15.01
N LYS A 143 -4.86 12.15 -15.38
CA LYS A 143 -5.27 13.01 -16.52
C LYS A 143 -5.65 14.43 -16.09
N GLY A 144 -5.60 14.74 -14.80
CA GLY A 144 -5.89 16.05 -14.25
C GLY A 144 -4.88 17.13 -14.66
N GLU A 145 -5.10 18.33 -14.20
CA GLU A 145 -4.15 19.45 -14.34
C GLU A 145 -3.04 19.34 -13.29
N GLN A 146 -1.77 19.28 -13.71
CA GLN A 146 -0.60 19.05 -12.84
C GLN A 146 -0.79 17.84 -11.88
N PRO A 147 -1.11 16.65 -12.40
CA PRO A 147 -1.44 15.51 -11.56
C PRO A 147 -0.20 14.98 -10.83
N SER A 148 -0.41 14.28 -9.71
CA SER A 148 0.64 13.46 -9.09
C SER A 148 1.11 12.36 -10.06
N ASP A 149 2.32 11.86 -9.91
CA ASP A 149 2.83 10.65 -10.57
C ASP A 149 2.24 9.36 -9.97
N HIS A 150 1.64 9.44 -8.78
CA HIS A 150 0.81 8.40 -8.18
C HIS A 150 -0.68 8.63 -8.42
N VAL A 151 -1.47 7.57 -8.25
CA VAL A 151 -2.94 7.62 -8.23
C VAL A 151 -3.50 7.08 -6.92
N PRO A 152 -4.68 7.55 -6.47
CA PRO A 152 -5.32 7.03 -5.27
C PRO A 152 -5.64 5.54 -5.38
N VAL A 153 -5.35 4.82 -4.30
CA VAL A 153 -5.83 3.46 -4.04
C VAL A 153 -6.85 3.55 -2.91
N VAL A 154 -8.06 3.08 -3.14
CA VAL A 154 -9.17 3.18 -2.19
C VAL A 154 -9.65 1.79 -1.82
N VAL A 155 -9.94 1.59 -0.54
CA VAL A 155 -10.58 0.37 -0.01
C VAL A 155 -11.75 0.76 0.86
N GLU A 156 -12.86 0.07 0.68
CA GLU A 156 -14.07 0.19 1.47
C GLU A 156 -14.14 -0.97 2.47
N PHE A 157 -14.53 -0.66 3.71
CA PHE A 157 -14.63 -1.63 4.79
C PHE A 157 -16.00 -1.55 5.46
N ASP A 158 -16.56 -2.71 5.81
CA ASP A 158 -17.66 -2.82 6.76
C ASP A 158 -17.11 -3.42 8.07
N LEU A 159 -16.84 -2.57 9.03
CA LEU A 159 -16.32 -2.97 10.33
C LEU A 159 -17.42 -3.32 11.35
N GLY A 160 -18.69 -3.37 10.90
CA GLY A 160 -19.83 -3.74 11.74
C GLY A 160 -19.95 -2.89 13.00
N GLY A 161 -19.90 -1.56 12.86
CA GLY A 161 -19.94 -0.64 13.98
C GLY A 161 -20.96 0.47 13.79
N ALA A 162 -22.04 0.38 14.55
CA ALA A 162 -22.92 1.47 14.97
C ALA A 162 -23.62 2.26 13.86
N ASP A 163 -24.69 1.71 13.33
CA ASP A 163 -25.95 2.43 13.28
C ASP A 163 -26.47 2.54 14.76
N GLU A 164 -25.69 3.13 15.66
CA GLU A 164 -26.25 3.67 16.90
C GLU A 164 -26.95 4.96 16.51
N ASP A 165 -28.25 4.84 16.42
CA ASP A 165 -29.27 5.86 16.35
C ASP A 165 -28.83 7.21 16.91
N ASP A 166 -28.34 8.10 16.02
CA ASP A 166 -28.15 9.53 16.33
C ASP A 166 -29.47 10.29 16.21
N ASP A 167 -30.60 9.59 16.37
CA ASP A 167 -31.97 10.12 16.26
C ASP A 167 -32.55 10.65 17.59
N ASP A 168 -31.78 10.66 18.69
CA ASP A 168 -32.25 11.10 20.00
C ASP A 168 -31.52 12.32 20.59
N LEU A 169 -31.13 13.30 19.76
CA LEU A 169 -30.80 14.63 20.28
C LEU A 169 -32.07 15.47 20.36
N PRO A 170 -32.55 15.84 21.56
CA PRO A 170 -33.71 16.68 21.68
C PRO A 170 -33.42 18.06 21.05
N MET A 171 -34.19 18.43 20.04
CA MET A 171 -34.17 19.77 19.43
C MET A 171 -34.53 20.79 20.52
N ILE A 172 -33.53 21.48 21.05
CA ILE A 172 -33.77 22.64 21.95
C ILE A 172 -34.02 23.86 21.06
N PHE A 173 -35.28 24.18 20.88
CA PHE A 173 -35.67 25.47 20.34
C PHE A 173 -35.68 26.51 21.48
N SER A 174 -34.87 27.54 21.39
CA SER A 174 -34.93 28.76 22.21
C SER A 174 -35.36 29.91 21.36
#